data_87bbb57aee7b97ea7b5057acc2a6b16e
#
_entry.id   87bbb57aee7b97ea7b5057acc2a6b16e
#
_cell.length_a   1.000
_cell.length_b   1.000
_cell.length_c   1.000
_cell.angle_alpha   90.00
_cell.angle_beta   90.00
_cell.angle_gamma   90.00
#
_symmetry.space_group_name_H-M   'P 1'
#
loop_
_entity.id
_entity.type
_entity.pdbx_description
1 polymer ?
#
loop_
_entity_poly.entity_id
_entity_poly.type
_entity_poly.pdbx_seq_one_letter_code
_entity_poly.pdbx_strand_id
1 'polypeptide(L)'
;MNHTRHGETVLALYPTTRGLGFVVMRSPLSPIDWGTRDIRGSGKNTQCLEKIATLIDAHQPDAIVLEDPTTPGGTRSTRIKRLVRAIAALADSQAIDVHAFARSRVVKSFEASGAKNRQEIAVLIAKRVPAFERFLPPKRRLWTTESARMSIFCAAALAITFFGPIEG
;
A
#
# COMPACT_ATOMS: atom_id res chain seq x y z
N MET A 1 3.40 3.06 -23.93
CA MET A 1 1.97 2.65 -23.91
C MET A 1 1.56 2.40 -22.46
N ASN A 2 0.71 3.27 -21.97
CA ASN A 2 0.12 3.06 -20.65
C ASN A 2 -1.04 2.06 -20.80
N HIS A 3 -0.74 0.80 -20.64
CA HIS A 3 -1.81 -0.18 -20.49
C HIS A 3 -2.43 0.01 -19.12
N THR A 4 -3.57 0.65 -19.10
CA THR A 4 -4.41 0.66 -17.92
C THR A 4 -4.81 -0.78 -17.63
N ARG A 5 -4.30 -1.34 -16.54
CA ARG A 5 -4.58 -2.73 -16.16
C ARG A 5 -5.95 -2.82 -15.52
N HIS A 6 -6.99 -2.76 -16.35
CA HIS A 6 -8.38 -2.92 -15.87
C HIS A 6 -8.71 -4.40 -15.69
N GLY A 7 -9.47 -4.70 -14.65
CA GLY A 7 -10.00 -6.04 -14.41
C GLY A 7 -9.14 -6.95 -13.54
N GLU A 8 -7.94 -6.51 -13.12
CA GLU A 8 -7.12 -7.24 -12.16
C GLU A 8 -7.49 -6.85 -10.73
N THR A 9 -7.60 -7.84 -9.85
CA THR A 9 -7.74 -7.58 -8.41
C THR A 9 -6.36 -7.44 -7.81
N VAL A 10 -6.10 -6.30 -7.19
CA VAL A 10 -4.79 -5.95 -6.60
C VAL A 10 -4.91 -5.86 -5.09
N LEU A 11 -4.00 -6.52 -4.40
CA LEU A 11 -3.79 -6.36 -2.96
C LEU A 11 -2.54 -5.52 -2.75
N ALA A 12 -2.70 -4.27 -2.32
CA ALA A 12 -1.60 -3.41 -1.95
C ALA A 12 -1.35 -3.49 -0.45
N LEU A 13 -0.11 -3.64 -0.05
CA LEU A 13 0.31 -3.84 1.33
C LEU A 13 1.34 -2.78 1.72
N TYR A 14 1.12 -2.15 2.85
CA TYR A 14 2.06 -1.18 3.42
C TYR A 14 2.39 -1.55 4.87
N PRO A 15 3.48 -2.32 5.09
CA PRO A 15 3.93 -2.66 6.45
C PRO A 15 4.44 -1.44 7.20
N THR A 16 4.13 -1.40 8.49
CA THR A 16 4.61 -0.36 9.42
C THR A 16 5.21 -1.00 10.67
N THR A 17 5.78 -0.19 11.55
CA THR A 17 6.31 -0.69 12.83
C THR A 17 5.21 -1.25 13.73
N ARG A 18 3.95 -0.84 13.55
CA ARG A 18 2.81 -1.26 14.38
C ARG A 18 1.94 -2.32 13.73
N GLY A 19 2.21 -2.63 12.47
CA GLY A 19 1.38 -3.59 11.76
C GLY A 19 1.40 -3.42 10.27
N LEU A 20 0.22 -3.29 9.68
CA LEU A 20 0.03 -3.34 8.25
C LEU A 20 -1.18 -2.52 7.83
N GLY A 21 -1.00 -1.67 6.82
CA GLY A 21 -2.11 -1.09 6.07
C GLY A 21 -2.31 -1.87 4.77
N PHE A 22 -3.55 -2.03 4.35
CA PHE A 22 -3.86 -2.73 3.10
C PHE A 22 -5.04 -2.12 2.37
N VAL A 23 -5.05 -2.31 1.06
CA VAL A 23 -6.17 -1.96 0.18
C VAL A 23 -6.30 -3.05 -0.88
N VAL A 24 -7.52 -3.47 -1.15
CA VAL A 24 -7.86 -4.35 -2.28
C VAL A 24 -8.63 -3.52 -3.30
N MET A 25 -8.12 -3.45 -4.52
CA MET A 25 -8.72 -2.62 -5.59
C MET A 25 -8.83 -3.39 -6.90
N ARG A 26 -9.88 -3.11 -7.67
CA ARG A 26 -10.08 -3.62 -9.03
C ARG A 26 -9.74 -2.60 -10.11
N SER A 27 -9.72 -1.34 -9.73
CA SER A 27 -9.33 -0.22 -10.60
C SER A 27 -8.86 0.93 -9.73
N PRO A 28 -8.26 1.99 -10.28
CA PRO A 28 -7.73 3.11 -9.48
C PRO A 28 -8.73 3.76 -8.53
N LEU A 29 -10.03 3.66 -8.82
CA LEU A 29 -11.08 4.31 -8.05
C LEU A 29 -12.09 3.34 -7.44
N SER A 30 -11.82 2.04 -7.48
CA SER A 30 -12.78 1.00 -7.05
C SER A 30 -12.20 0.12 -5.94
N PRO A 31 -12.17 0.63 -4.69
CA PRO A 31 -11.75 -0.19 -3.56
C PRO A 31 -12.83 -1.21 -3.21
N ILE A 32 -12.39 -2.43 -2.89
CA ILE A 32 -13.25 -3.53 -2.48
C ILE A 32 -13.17 -3.71 -0.97
N ASP A 33 -11.96 -3.62 -0.42
CA ASP A 33 -11.68 -3.81 1.00
C ASP A 33 -10.44 -3.01 1.36
N TRP A 34 -10.37 -2.54 2.61
CA TRP A 34 -9.22 -1.78 3.11
C TRP A 34 -9.24 -1.77 4.63
N GLY A 35 -8.09 -1.47 5.20
CA GLY A 35 -7.99 -1.33 6.64
C GLY A 35 -6.58 -1.43 7.15
N THR A 36 -6.48 -1.59 8.45
CA THR A 36 -5.23 -1.80 9.17
C THR A 36 -5.29 -3.10 9.94
N ARG A 37 -4.12 -3.69 10.17
CA ARG A 37 -3.96 -4.85 11.07
C ARG A 37 -2.87 -4.52 12.07
N ASP A 38 -3.22 -4.48 13.33
CA ASP A 38 -2.27 -4.26 14.41
C ASP A 38 -1.53 -5.55 14.74
N ILE A 39 -0.24 -5.40 14.98
CA ILE A 39 0.64 -6.51 15.31
C ILE A 39 1.45 -6.12 16.53
N ARG A 40 1.45 -7.00 17.54
CA ARG A 40 2.07 -6.70 18.84
C ARG A 40 2.99 -7.85 19.28
N GLY A 41 3.96 -7.49 20.12
CA GLY A 41 4.86 -8.44 20.73
C GLY A 41 5.95 -8.96 19.80
N SER A 42 6.45 -10.16 20.08
CA SER A 42 7.46 -10.84 19.27
C SER A 42 6.81 -11.54 18.05
N GLY A 43 7.62 -11.90 17.07
CA GLY A 43 7.15 -12.60 15.89
C GLY A 43 6.26 -11.76 14.98
N LYS A 44 6.56 -10.47 14.86
CA LYS A 44 5.76 -9.54 14.05
C LYS A 44 5.63 -9.97 12.59
N ASN A 45 6.71 -10.44 11.98
CA ASN A 45 6.68 -10.86 10.59
C ASN A 45 5.80 -12.09 10.37
N THR A 46 5.87 -13.06 11.29
CA THR A 46 5.00 -14.24 11.27
C THR A 46 3.52 -13.84 11.36
N GLN A 47 3.19 -12.95 12.29
CA GLN A 47 1.83 -12.43 12.44
C GLN A 47 1.37 -11.67 11.19
N CYS A 48 2.24 -10.83 10.60
CA CYS A 48 1.94 -10.15 9.33
C CYS A 48 1.61 -11.14 8.22
N LEU A 49 2.46 -12.16 8.05
CA LEU A 49 2.25 -13.16 7.00
C LEU A 49 0.94 -13.93 7.18
N GLU A 50 0.55 -14.24 8.40
CA GLU A 50 -0.74 -14.86 8.69
C GLU A 50 -1.92 -13.96 8.28
N LYS A 51 -1.84 -12.66 8.60
CA LYS A 51 -2.87 -11.68 8.19
C LYS A 51 -2.93 -11.54 6.67
N ILE A 52 -1.77 -11.50 6.02
CA ILE A 52 -1.68 -11.38 4.56
C ILE A 52 -2.23 -12.64 3.89
N ALA A 53 -1.92 -13.83 4.40
CA ALA A 53 -2.46 -15.08 3.90
C ALA A 53 -4.00 -15.09 3.98
N THR A 54 -4.56 -14.60 5.07
CA THR A 54 -6.01 -14.45 5.22
C THR A 54 -6.61 -13.53 4.16
N LEU A 55 -5.95 -12.40 3.88
CA LEU A 55 -6.40 -11.48 2.84
C LEU A 55 -6.30 -12.09 1.44
N ILE A 56 -5.24 -12.83 1.17
CA ILE A 56 -5.06 -13.54 -0.10
C ILE A 56 -6.18 -14.57 -0.29
N ASP A 57 -6.48 -15.36 0.73
CA ASP A 57 -7.54 -16.37 0.68
C ASP A 57 -8.92 -15.74 0.47
N ALA A 58 -9.18 -14.62 1.12
CA ALA A 58 -10.46 -13.92 1.04
C ALA A 58 -10.70 -13.28 -0.33
N HIS A 59 -9.67 -12.71 -0.94
CA HIS A 59 -9.80 -11.85 -2.12
C HIS A 59 -9.24 -12.44 -3.40
N GLN A 60 -8.42 -13.48 -3.32
CA GLN A 60 -7.77 -14.14 -4.47
C GLN A 60 -7.17 -13.11 -5.45
N PRO A 61 -6.24 -12.23 -4.99
CA PRO A 61 -5.71 -11.19 -5.84
C PRO A 61 -4.86 -11.74 -6.99
N ASP A 62 -4.89 -11.06 -8.11
CA ASP A 62 -4.05 -11.36 -9.27
C ASP A 62 -2.61 -10.84 -9.08
N ALA A 63 -2.47 -9.76 -8.31
CA ALA A 63 -1.19 -9.15 -8.02
C ALA A 63 -1.12 -8.61 -6.60
N ILE A 64 0.07 -8.64 -6.02
CA ILE A 64 0.42 -7.96 -4.77
C ILE A 64 1.34 -6.80 -5.09
N VAL A 65 1.07 -5.64 -4.54
CA VAL A 65 1.87 -4.42 -4.74
C VAL A 65 2.46 -3.97 -3.42
N LEU A 66 3.76 -3.68 -3.44
CA LEU A 66 4.54 -3.31 -2.26
C LEU A 66 5.41 -2.08 -2.56
N GLU A 67 5.84 -1.37 -1.53
CA GLU A 67 6.93 -0.42 -1.64
C GLU A 67 8.26 -1.16 -1.57
N ASP A 68 9.18 -0.83 -2.47
CA ASP A 68 10.53 -1.38 -2.44
C ASP A 68 11.28 -0.80 -1.23
N PRO A 69 11.65 -1.63 -0.22
CA PRO A 69 12.31 -1.15 0.98
C PRO A 69 13.82 -0.96 0.79
N THR A 70 14.38 -1.32 -0.35
CA THR A 70 15.82 -1.31 -0.63
C THR A 70 16.28 -0.06 -1.37
N THR A 71 15.40 0.92 -1.57
CA THR A 71 15.71 2.17 -2.27
C THR A 71 16.88 2.90 -1.60
N PRO A 72 17.87 3.39 -2.37
CA PRO A 72 18.96 4.19 -1.82
C PRO A 72 18.45 5.39 -1.00
N GLY A 73 18.99 5.58 0.19
CA GLY A 73 18.53 6.62 1.13
C GLY A 73 17.25 6.27 1.88
N GLY A 74 16.68 5.11 1.64
CA GLY A 74 15.52 4.62 2.37
C GLY A 74 15.85 4.25 3.82
N THR A 75 14.90 4.51 4.72
CA THR A 75 15.06 4.31 6.17
C THR A 75 14.27 3.10 6.69
N ARG A 76 13.83 2.22 5.83
CA ARG A 76 13.07 1.03 6.24
C ARG A 76 13.95 0.07 7.05
N SER A 77 13.37 -0.48 8.10
CA SER A 77 14.08 -1.40 9.00
C SER A 77 14.43 -2.73 8.33
N THR A 78 15.43 -3.42 8.87
CA THR A 78 15.80 -4.78 8.44
C THR A 78 14.62 -5.73 8.56
N ARG A 79 13.79 -5.59 9.61
CA ARG A 79 12.59 -6.40 9.80
C ARG A 79 11.62 -6.24 8.63
N ILE A 80 11.35 -5.00 8.19
CA ILE A 80 10.46 -4.73 7.06
C ILE A 80 11.05 -5.30 5.76
N LYS A 81 12.36 -5.16 5.54
CA LYS A 81 13.04 -5.74 4.37
C LYS A 81 12.87 -7.27 4.32
N ARG A 82 12.99 -7.93 5.46
CA ARG A 82 12.78 -9.38 5.56
C ARG A 82 11.31 -9.74 5.32
N LEU A 83 10.39 -8.95 5.84
CA LEU A 83 8.96 -9.15 5.64
C LEU A 83 8.60 -9.07 4.15
N VAL A 84 9.10 -8.07 3.44
CA VAL A 84 8.84 -7.91 2.01
C VAL A 84 9.34 -9.12 1.22
N ARG A 85 10.52 -9.65 1.55
CA ARG A 85 11.03 -10.88 0.94
C ARG A 85 10.13 -12.08 1.22
N ALA A 86 9.64 -12.20 2.44
CA ALA A 86 8.75 -13.29 2.84
C ALA A 86 7.38 -13.19 2.13
N ILE A 87 6.87 -11.97 1.95
CA ILE A 87 5.64 -11.73 1.19
C ILE A 87 5.83 -12.16 -0.28
N ALA A 88 6.96 -11.79 -0.87
CA ALA A 88 7.28 -12.18 -2.25
C ALA A 88 7.36 -13.71 -2.40
N ALA A 89 7.97 -14.39 -1.45
CA ALA A 89 8.04 -15.86 -1.43
C ALA A 89 6.66 -16.51 -1.29
N LEU A 90 5.81 -15.97 -0.42
CA LEU A 90 4.43 -16.43 -0.24
C LEU A 90 3.63 -16.26 -1.53
N ALA A 91 3.71 -15.11 -2.16
CA ALA A 91 3.02 -14.83 -3.42
C ALA A 91 3.50 -15.76 -4.54
N ASP A 92 4.80 -15.97 -4.65
CA ASP A 92 5.39 -16.87 -5.63
C ASP A 92 4.89 -18.31 -5.47
N SER A 93 4.77 -18.77 -4.22
CA SER A 93 4.24 -20.11 -3.91
C SER A 93 2.79 -20.31 -4.35
N GLN A 94 2.05 -19.22 -4.55
CA GLN A 94 0.65 -19.23 -4.97
C GLN A 94 0.44 -18.69 -6.39
N ALA A 95 1.53 -18.51 -7.15
CA ALA A 95 1.52 -17.98 -8.51
C ALA A 95 0.87 -16.60 -8.63
N ILE A 96 1.08 -15.74 -7.63
CA ILE A 96 0.63 -14.36 -7.61
C ILE A 96 1.81 -13.45 -7.99
N ASP A 97 1.60 -12.56 -8.96
CA ASP A 97 2.61 -11.58 -9.36
C ASP A 97 2.86 -10.55 -8.25
N VAL A 98 4.12 -10.17 -8.06
CA VAL A 98 4.51 -9.14 -7.09
C VAL A 98 5.15 -7.97 -7.83
N HIS A 99 4.69 -6.77 -7.50
CA HIS A 99 5.24 -5.52 -8.02
C HIS A 99 5.70 -4.65 -6.85
N ALA A 100 6.98 -4.31 -6.83
CA ALA A 100 7.56 -3.44 -5.82
C ALA A 100 7.97 -2.11 -6.45
N PHE A 101 7.44 -1.01 -5.92
CA PHE A 101 7.72 0.32 -6.42
C PHE A 101 8.57 1.11 -5.44
N ALA A 102 9.59 1.80 -5.96
CA ALA A 102 10.33 2.78 -5.18
C ALA A 102 9.39 3.92 -4.76
N ARG A 103 9.58 4.45 -3.56
CA ARG A 103 8.80 5.58 -3.04
C ARG A 103 8.81 6.78 -4.01
N SER A 104 9.96 7.07 -4.61
CA SER A 104 10.09 8.14 -5.61
C SER A 104 9.17 7.93 -6.81
N ARG A 105 8.98 6.70 -7.25
CA ARG A 105 8.08 6.38 -8.35
C ARG A 105 6.62 6.61 -7.95
N VAL A 106 6.25 6.26 -6.73
CA VAL A 106 4.89 6.50 -6.22
C VAL A 106 4.61 8.00 -6.17
N VAL A 107 5.52 8.79 -5.61
CA VAL A 107 5.40 10.26 -5.55
C VAL A 107 5.28 10.84 -6.96
N LYS A 108 6.10 10.38 -7.88
CA LYS A 108 6.08 10.84 -9.27
C LYS A 108 4.73 10.58 -9.95
N SER A 109 4.06 9.48 -9.62
CA SER A 109 2.74 9.17 -10.18
C SER A 109 1.69 10.22 -9.84
N PHE A 110 1.87 11.00 -8.77
CA PHE A 110 0.93 12.01 -8.31
C PHE A 110 1.37 13.45 -8.62
N GLU A 111 2.55 13.65 -9.19
CA GLU A 111 3.08 15.00 -9.50
C GLU A 111 2.17 15.77 -10.47
N ALA A 112 1.63 15.10 -11.47
CA ALA A 112 0.72 15.72 -12.45
C ALA A 112 -0.56 16.26 -11.80
N SER A 113 -0.94 15.71 -10.64
CA SER A 113 -2.09 16.16 -9.86
C SER A 113 -1.72 17.17 -8.77
N GLY A 114 -0.44 17.58 -8.69
CA GLY A 114 0.04 18.59 -7.76
C GLY A 114 0.38 18.09 -6.36
N ALA A 115 0.26 16.80 -6.09
CA ALA A 115 0.58 16.22 -4.79
C ALA A 115 2.08 15.85 -4.72
N LYS A 116 2.79 16.36 -3.71
CA LYS A 116 4.24 16.25 -3.59
C LYS A 116 4.72 15.46 -2.39
N ASN A 117 3.87 15.24 -1.41
CA ASN A 117 4.22 14.53 -0.19
C ASN A 117 3.09 13.60 0.23
N ARG A 118 3.36 12.79 1.24
CA ARG A 118 2.42 11.75 1.72
C ARG A 118 1.06 12.33 2.11
N GLN A 119 1.03 13.45 2.82
CA GLN A 119 -0.22 14.07 3.25
C GLN A 119 -1.02 14.60 2.05
N GLU A 120 -0.37 15.26 1.11
CA GLU A 120 -1.03 15.77 -0.10
C GLU A 120 -1.57 14.63 -0.97
N ILE A 121 -0.83 13.55 -1.10
CA ILE A 121 -1.27 12.33 -1.81
C ILE A 121 -2.50 11.75 -1.12
N ALA A 122 -2.50 11.64 0.21
CA ALA A 122 -3.64 11.14 0.97
C ALA A 122 -4.88 12.01 0.77
N VAL A 123 -4.72 13.33 0.80
CA VAL A 123 -5.83 14.27 0.54
C VAL A 123 -6.39 14.08 -0.86
N LEU A 124 -5.52 13.95 -1.85
CA LEU A 124 -5.93 13.71 -3.24
C LEU A 124 -6.72 12.41 -3.39
N ILE A 125 -6.20 11.32 -2.79
CA ILE A 125 -6.88 10.02 -2.82
C ILE A 125 -8.24 10.09 -2.14
N ALA A 126 -8.35 10.76 -0.99
CA ALA A 126 -9.61 10.95 -0.28
C ALA A 126 -10.65 11.70 -1.13
N LYS A 127 -10.20 12.67 -1.94
CA LYS A 127 -11.07 13.38 -2.89
C LYS A 127 -11.56 12.50 -4.03
N ARG A 128 -10.68 11.65 -4.56
CA ARG A 128 -10.96 10.82 -5.74
C ARG A 128 -11.72 9.55 -5.37
N VAL A 129 -11.54 9.05 -4.15
CA VAL A 129 -12.17 7.83 -3.65
C VAL A 129 -12.96 8.17 -2.38
N PRO A 130 -14.24 8.52 -2.50
CA PRO A 130 -15.05 8.97 -1.35
C PRO A 130 -15.09 8.00 -0.17
N ALA A 131 -14.95 6.71 -0.44
CA ALA A 131 -14.91 5.68 0.61
C ALA A 131 -13.78 5.88 1.62
N PHE A 132 -12.69 6.56 1.22
CA PHE A 132 -11.54 6.81 2.07
C PHE A 132 -11.61 8.13 2.84
N GLU A 133 -12.55 9.00 2.52
CA GLU A 133 -12.60 10.36 3.08
C GLU A 133 -12.59 10.37 4.61
N ARG A 134 -13.42 9.54 5.26
CA ARG A 134 -13.51 9.46 6.71
C ARG A 134 -12.25 8.89 7.39
N PHE A 135 -11.36 8.26 6.64
CA PHE A 135 -10.12 7.69 7.18
C PHE A 135 -8.93 8.65 7.08
N LEU A 136 -9.12 9.80 6.38
CA LEU A 136 -8.04 10.77 6.20
C LEU A 136 -7.55 11.29 7.54
N PRO A 137 -6.26 11.07 7.90
CA PRO A 137 -5.70 11.59 9.13
C PRO A 137 -5.61 13.13 9.09
N PRO A 138 -5.74 13.80 10.24
CA PRO A 138 -5.46 15.23 10.29
C PRO A 138 -3.99 15.49 9.97
N LYS A 139 -3.68 16.72 9.52
CA LYS A 139 -2.31 17.12 9.22
C LYS A 139 -1.43 16.88 10.45
N ARG A 140 -0.36 16.10 10.25
CA ARG A 140 0.55 15.75 11.34
C ARG A 140 1.32 16.98 11.83
N ARG A 141 1.37 17.14 13.15
CA ARG A 141 2.26 18.09 13.80
C ARG A 141 3.63 17.43 14.00
N LEU A 142 4.70 18.23 14.08
CA LEU A 142 6.09 17.74 14.17
C LEU A 142 6.33 16.77 15.34
N TRP A 143 5.58 16.88 16.43
CA TRP A 143 5.74 16.06 17.64
C TRP A 143 4.74 14.92 17.77
N THR A 144 3.86 14.71 16.80
CA THR A 144 2.91 13.60 16.83
C THR A 144 3.40 12.44 15.98
N THR A 145 3.11 11.21 16.44
CA THR A 145 3.33 10.02 15.62
C THR A 145 2.35 10.00 14.44
N GLU A 146 2.80 9.43 13.34
CA GLU A 146 1.94 9.25 12.17
C GLU A 146 0.78 8.31 12.51
N SER A 147 -0.43 8.67 12.08
CA SER A 147 -1.61 7.84 12.28
C SER A 147 -1.49 6.51 11.55
N ALA A 148 -1.95 5.42 12.19
CA ALA A 148 -2.03 4.10 11.55
C ALA A 148 -2.89 4.14 10.28
N ARG A 149 -3.89 5.01 10.22
CA ARG A 149 -4.76 5.20 9.04
C ARG A 149 -3.99 5.69 7.82
N MET A 150 -2.87 6.39 8.01
CA MET A 150 -2.02 6.82 6.89
C MET A 150 -1.51 5.63 6.08
N SER A 151 -1.32 4.47 6.69
CA SER A 151 -0.90 3.25 5.99
C SER A 151 -1.92 2.77 4.95
N ILE A 152 -3.21 3.07 5.14
CA ILE A 152 -4.26 2.79 4.16
C ILE A 152 -4.01 3.62 2.90
N PHE A 153 -3.70 4.91 3.06
CA PHE A 153 -3.41 5.81 1.94
C PHE A 153 -2.10 5.48 1.25
N CYS A 154 -1.10 5.04 2.00
CA CYS A 154 0.15 4.54 1.43
C CYS A 154 -0.08 3.29 0.57
N ALA A 155 -0.90 2.37 1.04
CA ALA A 155 -1.29 1.18 0.28
C ALA A 155 -2.12 1.57 -0.96
N ALA A 156 -3.08 2.48 -0.81
CA ALA A 156 -3.89 2.99 -1.93
C ALA A 156 -3.01 3.67 -3.00
N ALA A 157 -2.02 4.45 -2.58
CA ALA A 157 -1.07 5.09 -3.50
C ALA A 157 -0.28 4.07 -4.32
N LEU A 158 0.14 2.96 -3.71
CA LEU A 158 0.81 1.86 -4.40
C LEU A 158 -0.11 1.22 -5.43
N ALA A 159 -1.36 0.92 -5.07
CA ALA A 159 -2.34 0.33 -5.97
C ALA A 159 -2.62 1.25 -7.17
N ILE A 160 -2.79 2.53 -6.93
CA ILE A 160 -3.03 3.53 -7.97
C ILE A 160 -1.82 3.62 -8.91
N THR A 161 -0.61 3.60 -8.36
CA THR A 161 0.62 3.59 -9.16
C THR A 161 0.67 2.37 -10.09
N PHE A 162 0.23 1.22 -9.59
CA PHE A 162 0.16 -0.01 -10.39
C PHE A 162 -0.82 0.09 -11.56
N PHE A 163 -2.01 0.64 -11.33
CA PHE A 163 -3.02 0.79 -12.39
C PHE A 163 -2.66 1.85 -13.43
N GLY A 164 -1.83 2.81 -13.06
CA GLY A 164 -1.46 3.93 -13.90
C GLY A 164 -2.13 5.24 -13.47
N PRO A 165 -1.83 6.36 -14.15
CA PRO A 165 -2.32 7.67 -13.72
C PRO A 165 -3.85 7.73 -13.74
N ILE A 166 -4.40 8.40 -12.73
CA ILE A 166 -5.82 8.72 -12.69
C ILE A 166 -6.05 9.83 -13.72
N GLU A 167 -6.70 9.49 -14.81
CA GLU A 167 -7.18 10.49 -15.75
C GLU A 167 -8.35 11.22 -15.08
N GLY A 168 -8.14 12.48 -14.78
CA GLY A 168 -9.12 13.28 -14.08
C GLY A 168 -9.72 14.36 -14.89
#